data_606d55f00e3a7a6117290e46cdce0faa
#
_entry.id   606d55f00e3a7a6117290e46cdce0faa
#
_cell.length_a   1.000
_cell.length_b   1.000
_cell.length_c   1.000
_cell.angle_alpha   90.00
_cell.angle_beta   90.00
_cell.angle_gamma   90.00
#
_symmetry.space_group_name_H-M   'P 1'
#
loop_
_entity.id
_entity.type
_entity.pdbx_description
1 polymer ?
#
loop_
_entity_poly.entity_id
_entity_poly.type
_entity_poly.pdbx_seq_one_letter_code
_entity_poly.pdbx_strand_id
1 'polypeptide(L)'
;MKEIIKQIAINYGLSITTGIISALASYIAINMKTLTRNIKKEKNNNNRLLAYALEVLNQLIYIVIFALQQKTLEDLKNELDSSNISNRGKDGEEIVIEFIREKVKEQMTDEMRDLFEKQLGDIDEYIDKRIEIQLKNNKHM
;
A
#
# COMPACT_ATOMS: atom_id res chain seq x y z
N MET A 1 9.67 0.96 18.00
CA MET A 1 8.48 0.65 17.17
C MET A 1 7.24 1.45 17.53
N LYS A 2 6.90 1.56 18.80
CA LYS A 2 5.78 2.41 19.24
C LYS A 2 5.89 3.86 18.78
N GLU A 3 7.11 4.40 18.79
CA GLU A 3 7.38 5.79 18.37
C GLU A 3 7.04 6.03 16.92
N ILE A 4 7.35 5.07 16.05
CA ILE A 4 7.12 5.25 14.61
C ILE A 4 5.66 5.07 14.25
N ILE A 5 4.97 4.11 14.88
CA ILE A 5 3.53 3.97 14.72
C ILE A 5 2.81 5.22 15.21
N LYS A 6 3.23 5.73 16.37
CA LYS A 6 2.71 6.97 16.94
C LYS A 6 2.98 8.16 16.01
N GLN A 7 4.18 8.24 15.43
CA GLN A 7 4.56 9.30 14.53
C GLN A 7 3.76 9.23 13.23
N ILE A 8 3.51 8.03 12.71
CA ILE A 8 2.63 7.84 11.55
C ILE A 8 1.23 8.33 11.90
N ALA A 9 0.68 7.92 13.04
CA ALA A 9 -0.64 8.32 13.48
C ALA A 9 -0.74 9.84 13.65
N ILE A 10 0.31 10.50 14.17
CA ILE A 10 0.35 11.95 14.35
C ILE A 10 0.51 12.67 13.01
N ASN A 11 1.46 12.25 12.20
CA ASN A 11 1.77 12.90 10.91
C ASN A 11 0.63 12.78 9.92
N TYR A 12 -0.12 11.71 10.02
CA TYR A 12 -1.29 11.49 9.18
C TYR A 12 -2.60 11.80 9.92
N GLY A 13 -2.51 12.31 11.15
CA GLY A 13 -3.62 12.49 12.08
C GLY A 13 -4.78 13.30 11.55
N LEU A 14 -5.29 12.88 10.46
CA LEU A 14 -6.35 13.54 9.75
C LEU A 14 -7.67 12.89 10.09
N SER A 15 -8.64 13.72 10.32
CA SER A 15 -10.00 13.30 10.57
C SER A 15 -10.67 12.80 9.29
N ILE A 16 -10.07 11.81 8.62
CA ILE A 16 -10.73 11.18 7.49
C ILE A 16 -11.78 10.22 8.04
N THR A 17 -13.03 10.46 7.69
CA THR A 17 -14.12 9.65 8.18
C THR A 17 -14.09 8.26 7.55
N THR A 18 -14.63 7.28 8.28
CA THR A 18 -14.75 5.90 7.77
C THR A 18 -15.51 5.87 6.43
N GLY A 19 -16.48 6.76 6.24
CA GLY A 19 -17.21 6.85 4.98
C GLY A 19 -16.35 7.22 3.80
N ILE A 20 -15.40 8.16 3.97
CA ILE A 20 -14.48 8.57 2.92
C ILE A 20 -13.54 7.41 2.55
N ILE A 21 -13.03 6.70 3.56
CA ILE A 21 -12.17 5.54 3.33
C ILE A 21 -12.92 4.46 2.57
N SER A 22 -14.15 4.18 2.91
CA SER A 22 -14.98 3.19 2.23
C SER A 22 -15.23 3.58 0.77
N ALA A 23 -15.48 4.86 0.50
CA ALA A 23 -15.67 5.37 -0.86
C ALA A 23 -14.40 5.24 -1.69
N LEU A 24 -13.25 5.59 -1.11
CA LEU A 24 -11.95 5.45 -1.78
C LEU A 24 -11.62 3.99 -2.04
N ALA A 25 -11.86 3.12 -1.07
CA ALA A 25 -11.63 1.68 -1.22
C ALA A 25 -12.49 1.10 -2.34
N SER A 26 -13.76 1.52 -2.43
CA SER A 26 -14.67 1.09 -3.49
C SER A 26 -14.19 1.55 -4.86
N TYR A 27 -13.74 2.80 -4.96
CA TYR A 27 -13.19 3.37 -6.19
C TYR A 27 -11.96 2.58 -6.65
N ILE A 28 -11.05 2.29 -5.74
CA ILE A 28 -9.83 1.53 -6.04
C ILE A 28 -10.19 0.09 -6.44
N ALA A 29 -11.16 -0.53 -5.78
CA ALA A 29 -11.61 -1.88 -6.11
C ALA A 29 -12.16 -1.93 -7.54
N ILE A 30 -12.92 -0.93 -7.95
CA ILE A 30 -13.43 -0.82 -9.32
C ILE A 30 -12.27 -0.69 -10.31
N ASN A 31 -11.28 0.15 -10.00
CA ASN A 31 -10.10 0.33 -10.85
C ASN A 31 -9.29 -0.97 -10.96
N MET A 32 -9.14 -1.71 -9.87
CA MET A 32 -8.45 -3.00 -9.88
C MET A 32 -9.18 -4.02 -10.75
N LYS A 33 -10.51 -4.03 -10.67
CA LYS A 33 -11.35 -4.92 -11.48
C LYS A 33 -11.21 -4.62 -12.97
N THR A 34 -11.23 -3.33 -13.31
CA THR A 34 -11.05 -2.86 -14.70
C THR A 34 -9.65 -3.22 -15.20
N LEU A 35 -8.64 -2.97 -14.38
CA LEU A 35 -7.25 -3.31 -14.72
C LEU A 35 -7.09 -4.81 -14.96
N THR A 36 -7.60 -5.63 -14.06
CA THR A 36 -7.51 -7.09 -14.18
C THR A 36 -8.17 -7.57 -15.46
N ARG A 37 -9.34 -7.01 -15.79
CA ARG A 37 -10.04 -7.33 -17.05
C ARG A 37 -9.19 -6.97 -18.25
N ASN A 38 -8.57 -5.80 -18.24
CA ASN A 38 -7.72 -5.34 -19.33
C ASN A 38 -6.48 -6.21 -19.49
N ILE A 39 -5.87 -6.63 -18.39
CA ILE A 39 -4.72 -7.54 -18.41
C ILE A 39 -5.10 -8.86 -19.08
N LYS A 40 -6.28 -9.40 -18.76
CA LYS A 40 -6.75 -10.65 -19.33
C LYS A 40 -7.05 -10.54 -20.83
N LYS A 41 -7.53 -9.38 -21.27
CA LYS A 41 -7.88 -9.16 -22.69
C LYS A 41 -6.67 -8.93 -23.56
N GLU A 42 -5.64 -8.27 -23.04
CA GLU A 42 -4.46 -7.92 -23.83
C GLU A 42 -3.41 -9.02 -23.71
N LYS A 43 -3.15 -9.67 -24.84
CA LYS A 43 -2.12 -10.69 -24.94
C LYS A 43 -0.72 -10.10 -24.98
N ASN A 44 -0.61 -8.85 -25.43
CA ASN A 44 0.66 -8.12 -25.47
C ASN A 44 0.64 -7.00 -24.44
N ASN A 45 1.57 -7.06 -23.47
CA ASN A 45 1.71 -6.02 -22.47
C ASN A 45 2.21 -4.74 -23.17
N ASN A 46 1.47 -3.66 -23.02
CA ASN A 46 1.89 -2.37 -23.55
C ASN A 46 2.16 -1.38 -22.42
N ASN A 47 2.83 -0.28 -22.76
CA ASN A 47 3.22 0.74 -21.80
C ASN A 47 2.03 1.41 -21.13
N ARG A 48 0.90 1.50 -21.82
CA ARG A 48 -0.32 2.08 -21.26
C ARG A 48 -0.88 1.23 -20.14
N LEU A 49 -0.89 -0.09 -20.35
CA LEU A 49 -1.38 -1.02 -19.35
C LEU A 49 -0.51 -0.98 -18.10
N LEU A 50 0.81 -0.96 -18.29
CA LEU A 50 1.75 -0.84 -17.17
C LEU A 50 1.57 0.48 -16.42
N ALA A 51 1.45 1.60 -17.14
CA ALA A 51 1.23 2.90 -16.54
C ALA A 51 -0.06 2.94 -15.72
N TYR A 52 -1.13 2.37 -16.25
CA TYR A 52 -2.40 2.27 -15.53
C TYR A 52 -2.27 1.39 -14.29
N ALA A 53 -1.57 0.27 -14.41
CA ALA A 53 -1.34 -0.63 -13.28
C ALA A 53 -0.55 0.05 -12.17
N LEU A 54 0.46 0.84 -12.51
CA LEU A 54 1.24 1.59 -11.53
C LEU A 54 0.41 2.67 -10.85
N GLU A 55 -0.49 3.31 -11.58
CA GLU A 55 -1.42 4.28 -11.00
C GLU A 55 -2.35 3.62 -9.98
N VAL A 56 -2.92 2.47 -10.32
CA VAL A 56 -3.76 1.70 -9.42
C VAL A 56 -2.97 1.25 -8.19
N LEU A 57 -1.73 0.82 -8.39
CA LEU A 57 -0.85 0.43 -7.29
C LEU A 57 -0.61 1.61 -6.33
N ASN A 58 -0.34 2.80 -6.88
CA ASN A 58 -0.14 4.00 -6.05
C ASN A 58 -1.41 4.34 -5.25
N GLN A 59 -2.58 4.20 -5.85
CA GLN A 59 -3.85 4.39 -5.16
C GLN A 59 -4.00 3.38 -4.02
N LEU A 60 -3.62 2.14 -4.28
CA LEU A 60 -3.71 1.08 -3.27
C LEU A 60 -2.77 1.35 -2.10
N ILE A 61 -1.54 1.76 -2.37
CA ILE A 61 -0.59 2.15 -1.32
C ILE A 61 -1.18 3.27 -0.47
N TYR A 62 -1.75 4.28 -1.11
CA TYR A 62 -2.34 5.43 -0.45
C TYR A 62 -3.48 5.02 0.48
N ILE A 63 -4.40 4.16 0.01
CA ILE A 63 -5.54 3.76 0.84
C ILE A 63 -5.12 2.85 2.00
N VAL A 64 -4.10 2.01 1.81
CA VAL A 64 -3.58 1.18 2.90
C VAL A 64 -3.00 2.07 4.00
N ILE A 65 -2.23 3.09 3.64
CA ILE A 65 -1.68 4.04 4.60
C ILE A 65 -2.81 4.76 5.33
N PHE A 66 -3.81 5.25 4.61
CA PHE A 66 -4.96 5.93 5.22
C PHE A 66 -5.74 5.01 6.17
N ALA A 67 -5.96 3.76 5.78
CA ALA A 67 -6.67 2.82 6.62
C ALA A 67 -5.94 2.58 7.94
N LEU A 68 -4.61 2.53 7.90
CA LEU A 68 -3.80 2.38 9.11
C LEU A 68 -3.94 3.58 10.04
N GLN A 69 -4.08 4.79 9.51
CA GLN A 69 -4.24 6.00 10.31
C GLN A 69 -5.53 6.02 11.12
N GLN A 70 -6.55 5.33 10.65
CA GLN A 70 -7.84 5.29 11.33
C GLN A 70 -7.88 4.29 12.49
N LYS A 71 -6.84 3.47 12.61
CA LYS A 71 -6.77 2.50 13.69
C LYS A 71 -6.15 3.11 14.94
N THR A 72 -6.55 2.61 16.10
CA THR A 72 -5.91 3.00 17.35
C THR A 72 -4.48 2.47 17.39
N LEU A 73 -3.65 3.08 18.22
CA LEU A 73 -2.27 2.61 18.42
C LEU A 73 -2.25 1.17 18.90
N GLU A 74 -3.21 0.80 19.75
CA GLU A 74 -3.32 -0.56 20.26
C GLU A 74 -3.64 -1.55 19.15
N ASP A 75 -4.59 -1.22 18.27
CA ASP A 75 -4.94 -2.07 17.13
C ASP A 75 -3.77 -2.24 16.17
N LEU A 76 -3.03 -1.15 15.89
CA LEU A 76 -1.85 -1.22 15.04
C LEU A 76 -0.78 -2.12 15.63
N LYS A 77 -0.56 -2.00 16.94
CA LYS A 77 0.41 -2.83 17.64
C LYS A 77 0.01 -4.29 17.59
N ASN A 78 -1.27 -4.60 17.83
CA ASN A 78 -1.77 -5.96 17.79
C ASN A 78 -1.64 -6.57 16.39
N GLU A 79 -1.92 -5.80 15.36
CA GLU A 79 -1.73 -6.26 13.98
C GLU A 79 -0.27 -6.55 13.66
N LEU A 80 0.64 -5.69 14.11
CA LEU A 80 2.06 -5.89 13.92
C LEU A 80 2.56 -7.14 14.65
N ASP A 81 2.10 -7.33 15.88
CA ASP A 81 2.49 -8.47 16.70
C ASP A 81 1.99 -9.79 16.12
N SER A 82 0.82 -9.79 15.48
CA SER A 82 0.27 -10.99 14.84
C SER A 82 0.77 -11.19 13.41
N SER A 83 1.54 -10.25 12.86
CA SER A 83 2.13 -10.40 11.53
C SER A 83 3.36 -11.31 11.57
N ASN A 84 3.72 -11.85 10.42
CA ASN A 84 4.91 -12.69 10.29
C ASN A 84 6.21 -11.88 10.12
N ILE A 85 6.14 -10.60 10.36
CA ILE A 85 7.27 -9.69 10.17
C ILE A 85 8.24 -9.82 11.33
N SER A 86 9.50 -10.14 11.01
CA SER A 86 10.56 -10.24 12.00
C SER A 86 11.04 -8.84 12.42
N ASN A 87 11.13 -8.63 13.74
CA ASN A 87 11.65 -7.38 14.29
C ASN A 87 13.17 -7.37 14.45
N ARG A 88 13.82 -8.51 14.23
CA ARG A 88 15.26 -8.66 14.47
C ARG A 88 16.09 -7.89 13.46
N GLY A 89 16.96 -7.01 13.95
CA GLY A 89 17.92 -6.28 13.13
C GLY A 89 17.34 -5.21 12.23
N LYS A 90 16.05 -4.89 12.41
CA LYS A 90 15.39 -3.85 11.62
C LYS A 90 15.06 -2.66 12.51
N ASP A 91 15.21 -1.45 11.95
CA ASP A 91 14.71 -0.27 12.65
C ASP A 91 13.19 -0.19 12.49
N GLY A 92 12.57 0.71 13.24
CA GLY A 92 11.11 0.83 13.24
C GLY A 92 10.54 1.26 11.90
N GLU A 93 11.26 2.09 11.15
CA GLU A 93 10.82 2.53 9.83
C GLU A 93 10.77 1.37 8.85
N GLU A 94 11.80 0.51 8.85
CA GLU A 94 11.84 -0.69 8.01
C GLU A 94 10.67 -1.63 8.31
N ILE A 95 10.34 -1.79 9.58
CA ILE A 95 9.24 -2.66 10.02
C ILE A 95 7.91 -2.11 9.50
N VAL A 96 7.70 -0.81 9.59
CA VAL A 96 6.47 -0.16 9.13
C VAL A 96 6.34 -0.28 7.61
N ILE A 97 7.42 -0.03 6.88
CA ILE A 97 7.42 -0.14 5.42
C ILE A 97 7.08 -1.58 5.01
N GLU A 98 7.72 -2.55 5.63
CA GLU A 98 7.44 -3.97 5.34
C GLU A 98 5.99 -4.34 5.64
N PHE A 99 5.44 -3.84 6.74
CA PHE A 99 4.05 -4.08 7.10
C PHE A 99 3.09 -3.51 6.06
N ILE A 100 3.31 -2.26 5.64
CA ILE A 100 2.49 -1.63 4.61
C ILE A 100 2.62 -2.38 3.29
N ARG A 101 3.84 -2.74 2.90
CA ARG A 101 4.10 -3.49 1.67
C ARG A 101 3.31 -4.80 1.64
N GLU A 102 3.36 -5.56 2.73
CA GLU A 102 2.65 -6.83 2.80
C GLU A 102 1.13 -6.65 2.70
N LYS A 103 0.60 -5.60 3.33
CA LYS A 103 -0.82 -5.26 3.23
C LYS A 103 -1.21 -4.89 1.80
N VAL A 104 -0.38 -4.12 1.11
CA VAL A 104 -0.61 -3.76 -0.29
C VAL A 104 -0.61 -5.01 -1.16
N LYS A 105 0.37 -5.89 -0.97
CA LYS A 105 0.47 -7.13 -1.76
C LYS A 105 -0.71 -8.06 -1.55
N GLU A 106 -1.24 -8.11 -0.34
CA GLU A 106 -2.45 -8.91 -0.05
C GLU A 106 -3.66 -8.42 -0.84
N GLN A 107 -3.72 -7.14 -1.15
CA GLN A 107 -4.84 -6.54 -1.89
C GLN A 107 -4.69 -6.66 -3.40
N MET A 108 -3.50 -6.95 -3.89
CA MET A 108 -3.24 -7.05 -5.33
C MET A 108 -3.85 -8.33 -5.90
N THR A 109 -4.39 -8.25 -7.11
CA THR A 109 -4.83 -9.45 -7.83
C THR A 109 -3.62 -10.20 -8.38
N ASP A 110 -3.80 -11.49 -8.66
CA ASP A 110 -2.73 -12.31 -9.24
C ASP A 110 -2.29 -11.76 -10.61
N GLU A 111 -3.23 -11.26 -11.39
CA GLU A 111 -2.96 -10.65 -12.68
C GLU A 111 -2.07 -9.42 -12.56
N MET A 112 -2.30 -8.59 -11.56
CA MET A 112 -1.45 -7.43 -11.28
C MET A 112 -0.03 -7.85 -10.91
N ARG A 113 0.09 -8.85 -10.03
CA ARG A 113 1.41 -9.36 -9.61
C ARG A 113 2.18 -9.91 -10.81
N ASP A 114 1.52 -10.70 -11.65
CA ASP A 114 2.15 -11.28 -12.83
C ASP A 114 2.61 -10.20 -13.80
N LEU A 115 1.78 -9.18 -14.01
CA LEU A 115 2.13 -8.05 -14.88
C LEU A 115 3.39 -7.33 -14.38
N PHE A 116 3.44 -7.03 -13.08
CA PHE A 116 4.58 -6.34 -12.49
C PHE A 116 5.85 -7.18 -12.54
N GLU A 117 5.75 -8.48 -12.24
CA GLU A 117 6.89 -9.38 -12.31
C GLU A 117 7.48 -9.44 -13.72
N LYS A 118 6.63 -9.50 -14.73
CA LYS A 118 7.07 -9.56 -16.12
C LYS A 118 7.69 -8.24 -16.59
N GLN A 119 7.15 -7.12 -16.15
CA GLN A 119 7.55 -5.81 -16.67
C GLN A 119 8.64 -5.13 -15.84
N LEU A 120 8.64 -5.34 -14.53
CA LEU A 120 9.52 -4.61 -13.61
C LEU A 120 10.47 -5.52 -12.83
N GLY A 121 10.21 -6.82 -12.79
CA GLY A 121 10.96 -7.75 -11.96
C GLY A 121 10.53 -7.64 -10.50
N ASP A 122 11.39 -7.09 -9.64
CA ASP A 122 11.08 -6.99 -8.20
C ASP A 122 10.20 -5.78 -7.91
N ILE A 123 8.92 -6.05 -7.67
CA ILE A 123 7.95 -5.01 -7.35
C ILE A 123 8.11 -4.50 -5.90
N ASP A 124 8.71 -5.27 -5.02
CA ASP A 124 8.85 -4.89 -3.62
C ASP A 124 9.67 -3.61 -3.46
N GLU A 125 10.74 -3.48 -4.22
CA GLU A 125 11.57 -2.28 -4.19
C GLU A 125 10.78 -1.05 -4.64
N TYR A 126 9.98 -1.18 -5.68
CA TYR A 126 9.11 -0.09 -6.16
C TYR A 126 8.12 0.32 -5.08
N ILE A 127 7.44 -0.66 -4.49
CA ILE A 127 6.45 -0.41 -3.43
C ILE A 127 7.11 0.30 -2.25
N ASP A 128 8.26 -0.18 -1.80
CA ASP A 128 8.97 0.41 -0.66
C ASP A 128 9.33 1.86 -0.91
N LYS A 129 9.82 2.19 -2.10
CA LYS A 129 10.15 3.56 -2.47
C LYS A 129 8.92 4.47 -2.49
N ARG A 130 7.81 3.97 -3.00
CA ARG A 130 6.56 4.76 -3.03
C ARG A 130 6.01 4.96 -1.62
N ILE A 131 6.12 3.97 -0.75
CA ILE A 131 5.74 4.12 0.65
C ILE A 131 6.60 5.19 1.31
N GLU A 132 7.92 5.13 1.14
CA GLU A 132 8.83 6.14 1.69
C GLU A 132 8.49 7.55 1.23
N ILE A 133 8.22 7.72 -0.05
CA ILE A 133 7.86 9.02 -0.62
C ILE A 133 6.58 9.55 0.02
N GLN A 134 5.56 8.71 0.13
CA GLN A 134 4.30 9.12 0.74
C GLN A 134 4.47 9.47 2.22
N LEU A 135 5.24 8.68 2.96
CA LEU A 135 5.52 8.96 4.37
C LEU A 135 6.26 10.27 4.54
N LYS A 136 7.25 10.55 3.70
CA LYS A 136 8.01 11.81 3.75
C LYS A 136 7.17 13.01 3.36
N ASN A 137 6.37 12.89 2.30
CA ASN A 137 5.52 14.00 1.85
C ASN A 137 4.52 14.40 2.92
N ASN A 138 3.99 13.44 3.66
CA ASN A 138 3.03 13.72 4.71
C ASN A 138 3.65 14.32 5.97
N LYS A 139 4.96 14.12 6.17
CA LYS A 139 5.68 14.74 7.28
C LYS A 139 5.82 16.26 7.13
N HIS A 140 5.73 16.75 5.90
CA HIS A 140 5.91 18.18 5.60
C HIS A 140 4.59 18.92 5.43
N MET A 141 3.48 18.25 5.62
CA MET A 141 2.17 18.85 5.64
C MET A 141 1.70 19.09 7.07
#